data_32d20ebbe9a46143c93b11b9ed2b56ce
#
_entry.id   32d20ebbe9a46143c93b11b9ed2b56ce
#
_cell.length_a   1.000
_cell.length_b   1.000
_cell.length_c   1.000
_cell.angle_alpha   90.00
_cell.angle_beta   90.00
_cell.angle_gamma   90.00
#
_symmetry.space_group_name_H-M   'P 1'
#
loop_
_entity.id
_entity.type
_entity.pdbx_description
1 polymer ?
#
loop_
_entity_poly.entity_id
_entity_poly.type
_entity_poly.pdbx_seq_one_letter_code
_entity_poly.pdbx_strand_id
1 'polypeptide(L)'
;KQFRFSTGLEVELVLAKDKDLRSVINRTLQEHASNSLADFDDNLEDLDLDIINEQARTQEEDDGARDAPVVKFVNKVILDAIQKGASDIHFEPYEYSYRVRFRLDGVMEEVASPPTMLAPKITSRLKIMSNLDIAERRIPQDGRFKMQISKGSAIDFRVSSCPTLFGEKVVLRILDPTTAQLGIEKLGYSASQKEDYMHALGQSQGMILVTGPTGSGKTVSLYTGLNILNTPTKNISTAEDPVEINLPGVNQVNIHIKAGLTFSAALKSFLRQDPDIIMIGEIRDLETAGIAVKAAQTGHLVISTLHTNSAPETISRLINMGIESYNIAGSVIIIIAQRLARRLCDNCKQVIEIPDESLVKLKFTPEQIAGKHTFYSPKGCSKCNGGYKGRVGIFEVMTISDDMRKVIINNANAIEIAGQAQKEGINNLRQSAINKAIEGVTSLEEVTRVTQ
;
A
#
# COMPACT_ATOMS: atom_id res chain seq x y z
N LYS A 1 -37.12 17.08 -31.41
CA LYS A 1 -35.98 16.97 -32.39
C LYS A 1 -34.69 16.53 -31.69
N GLN A 2 -34.32 17.11 -30.55
CA GLN A 2 -33.10 16.79 -29.83
C GLN A 2 -33.02 15.32 -29.38
N PHE A 3 -34.11 14.75 -28.80
CA PHE A 3 -34.14 13.35 -28.35
C PHE A 3 -34.02 12.36 -29.54
N ARG A 4 -34.65 12.67 -30.69
CA ARG A 4 -34.53 11.83 -31.88
C ARG A 4 -33.11 11.82 -32.46
N PHE A 5 -32.39 12.92 -32.31
CA PHE A 5 -31.01 13.05 -32.77
C PHE A 5 -30.03 12.31 -31.87
N SER A 6 -30.24 12.32 -30.55
CA SER A 6 -29.31 11.68 -29.59
C SER A 6 -29.54 10.17 -29.44
N THR A 7 -30.73 9.65 -29.69
CA THR A 7 -31.08 8.23 -29.49
C THR A 7 -31.28 7.42 -30.77
N GLY A 8 -31.47 8.08 -31.92
CA GLY A 8 -31.80 7.42 -33.19
C GLY A 8 -33.20 6.78 -33.24
N LEU A 9 -33.99 6.91 -32.15
CA LEU A 9 -35.30 6.29 -32.02
C LEU A 9 -36.42 7.24 -32.44
N GLU A 10 -37.55 6.68 -32.92
CA GLU A 10 -38.78 7.44 -33.14
C GLU A 10 -39.38 7.82 -31.78
N VAL A 11 -39.70 9.11 -31.63
CA VAL A 11 -40.20 9.66 -30.36
C VAL A 11 -41.62 10.11 -30.55
N GLU A 12 -42.55 9.50 -29.83
CA GLU A 12 -43.96 9.92 -29.75
C GLU A 12 -44.16 10.69 -28.41
N LEU A 13 -44.80 11.84 -28.50
CA LEU A 13 -45.10 12.70 -27.36
C LEU A 13 -46.43 12.32 -26.75
N VAL A 14 -46.44 11.83 -25.53
CA VAL A 14 -47.65 11.48 -24.77
C VAL A 14 -47.76 12.37 -23.54
N LEU A 15 -48.95 12.87 -23.26
CA LEU A 15 -49.24 13.65 -22.05
C LEU A 15 -49.56 12.68 -20.91
N ALA A 16 -48.79 12.69 -19.83
CA ALA A 16 -48.99 11.87 -18.66
C ALA A 16 -49.06 12.74 -17.37
N LYS A 17 -49.78 12.27 -16.35
CA LYS A 17 -49.77 12.91 -15.05
C LYS A 17 -48.40 12.76 -14.40
N ASP A 18 -47.88 13.82 -13.77
CA ASP A 18 -46.54 13.81 -13.15
C ASP A 18 -46.35 12.65 -12.15
N LYS A 19 -47.38 12.35 -11.34
CA LYS A 19 -47.36 11.24 -10.39
C LYS A 19 -47.21 9.87 -11.07
N ASP A 20 -47.90 9.64 -12.17
CA ASP A 20 -47.85 8.38 -12.91
C ASP A 20 -46.51 8.22 -13.64
N LEU A 21 -46.03 9.34 -14.24
CA LEU A 21 -44.73 9.38 -14.91
C LEU A 21 -43.57 9.09 -13.92
N ARG A 22 -43.58 9.70 -12.73
CA ARG A 22 -42.58 9.42 -11.68
C ARG A 22 -42.63 7.97 -11.23
N SER A 23 -43.82 7.40 -11.06
CA SER A 23 -43.98 5.99 -10.72
C SER A 23 -43.40 5.05 -11.75
N VAL A 24 -43.64 5.31 -13.05
CA VAL A 24 -43.09 4.51 -14.15
C VAL A 24 -41.56 4.67 -14.22
N ILE A 25 -41.06 5.89 -14.18
CA ILE A 25 -39.62 6.17 -14.17
C ILE A 25 -38.92 5.44 -13.03
N ASN A 26 -39.44 5.57 -11.79
CA ASN A 26 -38.87 4.91 -10.64
C ASN A 26 -38.88 3.38 -10.75
N ARG A 27 -39.97 2.79 -11.26
CA ARG A 27 -40.08 1.35 -11.50
C ARG A 27 -39.09 0.89 -12.56
N THR A 28 -38.99 1.58 -13.67
CA THR A 28 -38.05 1.23 -14.76
C THR A 28 -36.59 1.37 -14.30
N LEU A 29 -36.27 2.41 -13.51
CA LEU A 29 -34.95 2.58 -12.93
C LEU A 29 -34.64 1.47 -11.93
N GLN A 30 -35.64 1.04 -11.12
CA GLN A 30 -35.46 -0.10 -10.19
C GLN A 30 -35.27 -1.44 -10.93
N GLU A 31 -36.04 -1.69 -12.01
CA GLU A 31 -35.89 -2.87 -12.84
C GLU A 31 -34.52 -2.90 -13.56
N HIS A 32 -34.05 -1.76 -14.08
CA HIS A 32 -32.71 -1.64 -14.66
C HIS A 32 -31.62 -1.82 -13.60
N ALA A 33 -31.80 -1.29 -12.40
CA ALA A 33 -30.87 -1.49 -11.30
C ALA A 33 -30.78 -2.97 -10.87
N SER A 34 -31.94 -3.65 -10.82
CA SER A 34 -32.00 -5.08 -10.51
C SER A 34 -31.38 -5.93 -11.61
N ASN A 35 -31.65 -5.61 -12.88
CA ASN A 35 -31.07 -6.31 -14.02
C ASN A 35 -29.55 -6.07 -14.16
N SER A 36 -29.08 -4.85 -13.90
CA SER A 36 -27.63 -4.57 -13.89
C SER A 36 -26.89 -5.27 -12.75
N LEU A 37 -27.58 -5.62 -11.66
CA LEU A 37 -27.03 -6.45 -10.59
C LEU A 37 -27.19 -7.96 -10.90
N ALA A 38 -28.20 -8.35 -11.67
CA ALA A 38 -28.42 -9.73 -12.10
C ALA A 38 -27.36 -10.22 -13.10
N ASP A 39 -26.83 -9.35 -13.96
CA ASP A 39 -25.68 -9.66 -14.83
C ASP A 39 -24.41 -10.03 -14.04
N PHE A 40 -24.41 -9.80 -12.72
CA PHE A 40 -23.36 -10.19 -11.81
C PHE A 40 -23.59 -11.55 -11.11
N ASP A 41 -24.68 -12.27 -11.38
CA ASP A 41 -25.14 -13.42 -10.59
C ASP A 41 -24.56 -14.80 -11.02
N ASP A 42 -23.87 -14.91 -12.16
CA ASP A 42 -23.63 -16.21 -12.82
C ASP A 42 -22.58 -17.15 -12.19
N ASN A 43 -21.93 -16.82 -11.06
CA ASN A 43 -20.89 -17.69 -10.47
C ASN A 43 -20.82 -17.71 -8.93
N LEU A 44 -21.90 -17.44 -8.20
CA LEU A 44 -21.85 -17.27 -6.73
C LEU A 44 -22.47 -18.40 -5.92
N GLU A 45 -22.95 -19.48 -6.54
CA GLU A 45 -23.71 -20.54 -5.81
C GLU A 45 -22.87 -21.42 -4.85
N ASP A 46 -21.54 -21.38 -4.92
CA ASP A 46 -20.65 -22.30 -4.16
C ASP A 46 -19.70 -21.66 -3.14
N LEU A 47 -19.82 -20.37 -2.83
CA LEU A 47 -18.89 -19.71 -1.90
C LEU A 47 -19.59 -19.28 -0.60
N ASP A 48 -19.52 -20.14 0.43
CA ASP A 48 -19.84 -19.78 1.82
C ASP A 48 -18.86 -18.72 2.33
N LEU A 49 -19.25 -17.45 2.19
CA LEU A 49 -18.49 -16.31 2.72
C LEU A 49 -19.01 -15.96 4.10
N ASP A 50 -18.35 -16.48 5.13
CA ASP A 50 -18.64 -16.13 6.51
C ASP A 50 -17.86 -14.89 6.96
N ILE A 51 -18.58 -13.86 7.37
CA ILE A 51 -18.00 -12.74 8.12
C ILE A 51 -17.78 -13.24 9.55
N ILE A 52 -16.50 -13.26 9.98
CA ILE A 52 -16.16 -13.66 11.35
C ILE A 52 -16.45 -12.48 12.29
N ASN A 53 -17.72 -12.23 12.53
CA ASN A 53 -18.15 -11.22 13.50
C ASN A 53 -19.53 -11.62 14.06
N GLU A 54 -19.57 -12.11 15.31
CA GLU A 54 -20.81 -12.57 15.94
C GLU A 54 -21.90 -11.47 16.06
N GLN A 55 -21.49 -10.20 16.13
CA GLN A 55 -22.42 -9.08 16.22
C GLN A 55 -23.08 -8.68 14.88
N ALA A 56 -22.43 -8.98 13.76
CA ALA A 56 -22.99 -8.74 12.43
C ALA A 56 -24.07 -9.76 12.07
N ARG A 57 -23.95 -11.01 12.57
CA ARG A 57 -24.93 -12.08 12.33
C ARG A 57 -26.32 -11.78 12.89
N THR A 58 -26.43 -11.15 14.06
CA THR A 58 -27.71 -10.82 14.70
C THR A 58 -28.49 -9.70 14.00
N GLN A 59 -27.82 -8.84 13.23
CA GLN A 59 -28.49 -7.79 12.43
C GLN A 59 -28.85 -8.24 11.01
N GLU A 60 -28.21 -9.31 10.50
CA GLU A 60 -28.50 -9.88 9.17
C GLU A 60 -29.85 -10.62 9.11
N GLU A 61 -30.31 -11.20 10.23
CA GLU A 61 -31.56 -11.96 10.26
C GLU A 61 -32.81 -11.07 10.11
N ASP A 62 -32.74 -9.80 10.47
CA ASP A 62 -33.90 -8.88 10.47
C ASP A 62 -34.06 -8.10 9.13
N ASP A 63 -32.95 -7.85 8.37
CA ASP A 63 -32.94 -7.09 7.11
C ASP A 63 -32.66 -7.97 5.87
N GLY A 64 -32.33 -9.25 6.04
CA GLY A 64 -31.70 -10.12 5.04
C GLY A 64 -32.47 -10.38 3.75
N ALA A 65 -33.81 -10.25 3.75
CA ALA A 65 -34.62 -10.58 2.58
C ALA A 65 -34.79 -9.41 1.59
N ARG A 66 -34.64 -8.16 2.02
CA ARG A 66 -34.90 -6.95 1.19
C ARG A 66 -33.68 -6.40 0.47
N ASP A 67 -32.49 -6.67 0.98
CA ASP A 67 -31.22 -6.14 0.43
C ASP A 67 -30.26 -7.22 -0.09
N ALA A 68 -30.74 -8.45 -0.30
CA ALA A 68 -29.95 -9.55 -0.85
C ALA A 68 -29.14 -9.20 -2.11
N PRO A 69 -29.66 -8.43 -3.09
CA PRO A 69 -28.86 -8.02 -4.25
C PRO A 69 -27.68 -7.13 -3.91
N VAL A 70 -27.81 -6.22 -2.92
CA VAL A 70 -26.72 -5.33 -2.48
C VAL A 70 -25.66 -6.12 -1.74
N VAL A 71 -26.07 -7.07 -0.90
CA VAL A 71 -25.15 -7.97 -0.17
C VAL A 71 -24.33 -8.80 -1.16
N LYS A 72 -24.98 -9.42 -2.14
CA LYS A 72 -24.30 -10.19 -3.21
C LYS A 72 -23.33 -9.30 -4.01
N PHE A 73 -23.76 -8.09 -4.40
CA PHE A 73 -22.91 -7.14 -5.12
C PHE A 73 -21.66 -6.77 -4.33
N VAL A 74 -21.79 -6.38 -3.06
CA VAL A 74 -20.66 -6.00 -2.20
C VAL A 74 -19.70 -7.18 -2.02
N ASN A 75 -20.22 -8.37 -1.73
CA ASN A 75 -19.42 -9.57 -1.55
C ASN A 75 -18.65 -9.91 -2.84
N LYS A 76 -19.30 -9.85 -4.02
CA LYS A 76 -18.66 -10.08 -5.31
C LYS A 76 -17.55 -9.07 -5.58
N VAL A 77 -17.79 -7.77 -5.35
CA VAL A 77 -16.77 -6.72 -5.52
C VAL A 77 -15.56 -7.01 -4.65
N ILE A 78 -15.77 -7.42 -3.39
CA ILE A 78 -14.67 -7.76 -2.48
C ILE A 78 -13.89 -8.99 -2.98
N LEU A 79 -14.58 -10.04 -3.41
CA LEU A 79 -13.94 -11.24 -3.97
C LEU A 79 -13.14 -10.96 -5.23
N ASP A 80 -13.74 -10.21 -6.17
CA ASP A 80 -13.06 -9.81 -7.41
C ASP A 80 -11.80 -8.99 -7.10
N ALA A 81 -11.87 -8.11 -6.11
CA ALA A 81 -10.71 -7.32 -5.67
C ALA A 81 -9.58 -8.22 -5.14
N ILE A 82 -9.93 -9.21 -4.31
CA ILE A 82 -8.95 -10.18 -3.77
C ILE A 82 -8.33 -11.00 -4.89
N GLN A 83 -9.15 -11.56 -5.79
CA GLN A 83 -8.69 -12.38 -6.92
C GLN A 83 -7.78 -11.62 -7.87
N LYS A 84 -8.07 -10.32 -8.09
CA LYS A 84 -7.24 -9.43 -8.91
C LYS A 84 -6.01 -8.90 -8.18
N GLY A 85 -5.88 -9.15 -6.88
CA GLY A 85 -4.76 -8.66 -6.07
C GLY A 85 -4.81 -7.14 -5.82
N ALA A 86 -6.00 -6.58 -5.68
CA ALA A 86 -6.16 -5.16 -5.34
C ALA A 86 -5.65 -4.87 -3.92
N SER A 87 -5.07 -3.69 -3.73
CA SER A 87 -4.69 -3.19 -2.40
C SER A 87 -5.82 -2.45 -1.70
N ASP A 88 -6.64 -1.72 -2.47
CA ASP A 88 -7.73 -0.92 -1.94
C ASP A 88 -8.95 -1.00 -2.87
N ILE A 89 -10.16 -0.93 -2.27
CA ILE A 89 -11.44 -0.83 -2.96
C ILE A 89 -12.05 0.53 -2.59
N HIS A 90 -12.40 1.32 -3.58
CA HIS A 90 -13.01 2.63 -3.40
C HIS A 90 -14.45 2.61 -3.86
N PHE A 91 -15.37 2.95 -2.98
CA PHE A 91 -16.78 3.17 -3.26
C PHE A 91 -17.04 4.67 -3.22
N GLU A 92 -17.38 5.28 -4.36
CA GLU A 92 -17.34 6.74 -4.54
C GLU A 92 -18.65 7.27 -5.12
N PRO A 93 -19.46 7.99 -4.31
CA PRO A 93 -20.66 8.67 -4.81
C PRO A 93 -20.28 10.01 -5.46
N TYR A 94 -20.89 10.28 -6.60
CA TYR A 94 -20.84 11.54 -7.34
C TYR A 94 -22.27 12.02 -7.62
N GLU A 95 -22.42 13.21 -8.19
CA GLU A 95 -23.73 13.83 -8.43
C GLU A 95 -24.62 12.95 -9.33
N TYR A 96 -24.06 12.44 -10.43
CA TYR A 96 -24.81 11.67 -11.44
C TYR A 96 -24.32 10.24 -11.63
N SER A 97 -23.34 9.81 -10.85
CA SER A 97 -22.76 8.48 -10.96
C SER A 97 -22.31 7.94 -9.61
N TYR A 98 -22.26 6.64 -9.50
CA TYR A 98 -21.61 5.95 -8.40
C TYR A 98 -20.52 5.06 -8.98
N ARG A 99 -19.32 5.15 -8.46
CA ARG A 99 -18.16 4.50 -9.06
C ARG A 99 -17.46 3.60 -8.06
N VAL A 100 -17.19 2.36 -8.47
CA VAL A 100 -16.34 1.41 -7.70
C VAL A 100 -15.03 1.27 -8.43
N ARG A 101 -13.93 1.53 -7.72
CA ARG A 101 -12.57 1.41 -8.26
C ARG A 101 -11.70 0.52 -7.40
N PHE A 102 -10.86 -0.26 -8.06
CA PHE A 102 -9.77 -0.99 -7.41
C PHE A 102 -8.46 -0.23 -7.57
N ARG A 103 -7.60 -0.35 -6.58
CA ARG A 103 -6.19 0.02 -6.72
C ARG A 103 -5.40 -1.24 -7.02
N LEU A 104 -4.98 -1.41 -8.27
CA LEU A 104 -4.20 -2.53 -8.77
C LEU A 104 -2.77 -2.05 -9.05
N ASP A 105 -1.79 -2.64 -8.39
CA ASP A 105 -0.37 -2.26 -8.54
C ASP A 105 -0.11 -0.75 -8.39
N GLY A 106 -0.87 -0.07 -7.51
CA GLY A 106 -0.77 1.36 -7.22
C GLY A 106 -1.59 2.27 -8.14
N VAL A 107 -2.22 1.75 -9.21
CA VAL A 107 -3.05 2.50 -10.17
C VAL A 107 -4.53 2.23 -9.92
N MET A 108 -5.36 3.27 -10.07
CA MET A 108 -6.81 3.16 -9.91
C MET A 108 -7.45 2.67 -11.21
N GLU A 109 -8.33 1.67 -11.11
CA GLU A 109 -9.12 1.13 -12.20
C GLU A 109 -10.59 1.10 -11.83
N GLU A 110 -11.47 1.59 -12.71
CA GLU A 110 -12.92 1.50 -12.52
C GLU A 110 -13.39 0.08 -12.90
N VAL A 111 -14.12 -0.56 -11.98
CA VAL A 111 -14.55 -1.95 -12.12
C VAL A 111 -16.07 -2.10 -12.15
N ALA A 112 -16.81 -1.14 -11.58
CA ALA A 112 -18.26 -1.14 -11.60
C ALA A 112 -18.81 0.29 -11.42
N SER A 113 -19.99 0.52 -11.99
CA SER A 113 -20.74 1.78 -11.85
C SER A 113 -22.21 1.48 -11.55
N PRO A 114 -22.52 1.02 -10.31
CA PRO A 114 -23.90 0.73 -9.93
C PRO A 114 -24.75 2.00 -9.90
N PRO A 115 -26.09 1.87 -9.99
CA PRO A 115 -27.00 3.01 -9.92
C PRO A 115 -26.81 3.83 -8.62
N THR A 116 -26.84 5.15 -8.73
CA THR A 116 -26.64 6.09 -7.62
C THR A 116 -27.62 5.88 -6.47
N MET A 117 -28.84 5.43 -6.75
CA MET A 117 -29.85 5.12 -5.75
C MET A 117 -29.46 3.99 -4.79
N LEU A 118 -28.49 3.16 -5.16
CA LEU A 118 -27.96 2.08 -4.30
C LEU A 118 -26.84 2.57 -3.36
N ALA A 119 -26.31 3.76 -3.56
CA ALA A 119 -25.20 4.30 -2.78
C ALA A 119 -25.45 4.24 -1.23
N PRO A 120 -26.62 4.68 -0.70
CA PRO A 120 -26.86 4.61 0.73
C PRO A 120 -26.90 3.15 1.27
N LYS A 121 -27.43 2.22 0.49
CA LYS A 121 -27.53 0.81 0.88
C LYS A 121 -26.17 0.14 0.88
N ILE A 122 -25.35 0.39 -0.13
CA ILE A 122 -23.96 -0.11 -0.23
C ILE A 122 -23.15 0.42 0.96
N THR A 123 -23.26 1.73 1.26
CA THR A 123 -22.57 2.34 2.39
C THR A 123 -23.02 1.76 3.72
N SER A 124 -24.33 1.58 3.92
CA SER A 124 -24.86 0.95 5.13
C SER A 124 -24.35 -0.49 5.31
N ARG A 125 -24.34 -1.29 4.24
CA ARG A 125 -23.79 -2.65 4.28
C ARG A 125 -22.32 -2.66 4.68
N LEU A 126 -21.50 -1.80 4.09
CA LEU A 126 -20.08 -1.68 4.41
C LEU A 126 -19.86 -1.25 5.86
N LYS A 127 -20.67 -0.35 6.38
CA LYS A 127 -20.62 0.09 7.78
C LYS A 127 -21.00 -1.02 8.74
N ILE A 128 -22.06 -1.78 8.46
CA ILE A 128 -22.48 -2.95 9.26
C ILE A 128 -21.33 -3.97 9.32
N MET A 129 -20.77 -4.34 8.18
CA MET A 129 -19.64 -5.28 8.11
C MET A 129 -18.45 -4.85 8.97
N SER A 130 -18.26 -3.54 9.14
CA SER A 130 -17.09 -2.92 9.79
C SER A 130 -17.36 -2.46 11.23
N ASN A 131 -18.54 -2.75 11.79
CA ASN A 131 -19.02 -2.28 13.09
C ASN A 131 -19.01 -0.75 13.23
N LEU A 132 -19.37 -0.02 12.16
CA LEU A 132 -19.50 1.42 12.15
C LEU A 132 -20.95 1.84 12.40
N ASP A 133 -21.13 3.05 12.95
CA ASP A 133 -22.46 3.62 13.17
C ASP A 133 -23.10 4.02 11.83
N ILE A 134 -24.20 3.33 11.47
CA ILE A 134 -24.96 3.58 10.24
C ILE A 134 -25.81 4.84 10.31
N ALA A 135 -26.16 5.30 11.52
CA ALA A 135 -26.95 6.50 11.73
C ALA A 135 -26.12 7.78 11.60
N GLU A 136 -24.84 7.74 12.01
CA GLU A 136 -23.94 8.87 11.90
C GLU A 136 -23.32 8.94 10.49
N ARG A 137 -23.62 10.03 9.77
CA ARG A 137 -23.20 10.24 8.37
C ARG A 137 -22.45 11.56 8.14
N ARG A 138 -22.19 12.31 9.22
CA ARG A 138 -21.65 13.67 9.15
C ARG A 138 -20.16 13.74 9.47
N ILE A 139 -19.60 12.69 10.06
CA ILE A 139 -18.20 12.61 10.45
C ILE A 139 -17.53 11.36 9.86
N PRO A 140 -16.22 11.39 9.60
CA PRO A 140 -15.46 10.20 9.20
C PRO A 140 -15.50 9.14 10.30
N GLN A 141 -15.52 7.87 9.87
CA GLN A 141 -15.45 6.72 10.76
C GLN A 141 -14.44 5.70 10.21
N ASP A 142 -13.70 5.07 11.11
CA ASP A 142 -12.75 4.03 10.80
C ASP A 142 -13.12 2.73 11.52
N GLY A 143 -13.05 1.62 10.80
CA GLY A 143 -13.39 0.31 11.31
C GLY A 143 -12.59 -0.80 10.64
N ARG A 144 -12.90 -2.03 11.02
CA ARG A 144 -12.27 -3.22 10.45
C ARG A 144 -13.22 -4.41 10.49
N PHE A 145 -13.07 -5.31 9.55
CA PHE A 145 -13.72 -6.61 9.59
C PHE A 145 -12.78 -7.68 9.03
N LYS A 146 -13.10 -8.92 9.29
CA LYS A 146 -12.38 -10.09 8.80
C LYS A 146 -13.34 -10.98 8.01
N MET A 147 -12.92 -11.36 6.80
CA MET A 147 -13.70 -12.20 5.92
C MET A 147 -12.96 -13.54 5.69
N GLN A 148 -13.66 -14.64 5.88
CA GLN A 148 -13.15 -15.97 5.57
C GLN A 148 -13.43 -16.28 4.10
N ILE A 149 -12.38 -16.62 3.34
CA ILE A 149 -12.48 -16.93 1.91
C ILE A 149 -12.53 -18.41 1.67
N SER A 150 -11.82 -19.19 2.51
CA SER A 150 -11.80 -20.64 2.48
C SER A 150 -11.44 -21.19 3.86
N LYS A 151 -11.63 -22.50 4.09
CA LYS A 151 -11.22 -23.13 5.35
C LYS A 151 -9.74 -22.88 5.62
N GLY A 152 -9.44 -22.02 6.61
CA GLY A 152 -8.10 -21.67 7.03
C GLY A 152 -7.49 -20.40 6.38
N SER A 153 -8.18 -19.73 5.45
CA SER A 153 -7.72 -18.47 4.87
C SER A 153 -8.72 -17.35 5.16
N ALA A 154 -8.28 -16.37 5.93
CA ALA A 154 -9.07 -15.18 6.25
C ALA A 154 -8.27 -13.93 5.92
N ILE A 155 -8.94 -12.93 5.37
CA ILE A 155 -8.38 -11.63 5.03
C ILE A 155 -8.97 -10.57 5.95
N ASP A 156 -8.10 -9.70 6.47
CA ASP A 156 -8.48 -8.54 7.26
C ASP A 156 -8.70 -7.33 6.34
N PHE A 157 -9.72 -6.53 6.66
CA PHE A 157 -10.03 -5.29 5.96
C PHE A 157 -10.05 -4.12 6.93
N ARG A 158 -9.39 -3.03 6.56
CA ARG A 158 -9.60 -1.72 7.17
C ARG A 158 -10.55 -0.92 6.32
N VAL A 159 -11.53 -0.29 6.98
CA VAL A 159 -12.58 0.47 6.33
C VAL A 159 -12.53 1.89 6.86
N SER A 160 -12.52 2.85 5.95
CA SER A 160 -12.65 4.26 6.30
C SER A 160 -13.79 4.86 5.51
N SER A 161 -14.73 5.48 6.21
CA SER A 161 -15.82 6.26 5.61
C SER A 161 -15.57 7.75 5.79
N CYS A 162 -15.90 8.53 4.77
CA CYS A 162 -15.78 9.99 4.81
C CYS A 162 -16.97 10.63 4.12
N PRO A 163 -17.70 11.55 4.79
CA PRO A 163 -18.76 12.33 4.18
C PRO A 163 -18.26 13.15 2.99
N THR A 164 -19.00 13.11 1.88
CA THR A 164 -18.77 13.97 0.70
C THR A 164 -20.07 14.68 0.33
N LEU A 165 -20.03 15.57 -0.66
CA LEU A 165 -21.20 16.33 -1.10
C LEU A 165 -22.37 15.43 -1.55
N PHE A 166 -22.09 14.25 -2.11
CA PHE A 166 -23.09 13.37 -2.73
C PHE A 166 -23.28 12.06 -1.97
N GLY A 167 -22.80 11.96 -0.73
CA GLY A 167 -22.88 10.79 0.12
C GLY A 167 -21.56 10.45 0.77
N GLU A 168 -21.48 9.30 1.43
CA GLU A 168 -20.24 8.87 2.06
C GLU A 168 -19.37 8.08 1.08
N LYS A 169 -18.15 8.53 0.88
CA LYS A 169 -17.11 7.74 0.24
C LYS A 169 -16.61 6.70 1.23
N VAL A 170 -16.49 5.44 0.80
CA VAL A 170 -15.94 4.35 1.62
C VAL A 170 -14.73 3.76 0.91
N VAL A 171 -13.66 3.54 1.67
CA VAL A 171 -12.44 2.89 1.19
C VAL A 171 -12.15 1.67 2.05
N LEU A 172 -12.00 0.52 1.40
CA LEU A 172 -11.57 -0.72 2.04
C LEU A 172 -10.12 -0.98 1.64
N ARG A 173 -9.23 -1.12 2.62
CA ARG A 173 -7.87 -1.60 2.41
C ARG A 173 -7.80 -3.10 2.71
N ILE A 174 -7.28 -3.86 1.78
CA ILE A 174 -7.10 -5.30 1.88
C ILE A 174 -5.76 -5.58 2.57
N LEU A 175 -5.80 -6.26 3.70
CA LEU A 175 -4.61 -6.65 4.48
C LEU A 175 -4.39 -8.15 4.30
N ASP A 176 -3.67 -8.52 3.24
CA ASP A 176 -3.34 -9.90 2.96
C ASP A 176 -2.11 -10.34 3.78
N PRO A 177 -2.28 -11.27 4.75
CA PRO A 177 -1.17 -11.72 5.60
C PRO A 177 -0.06 -12.42 4.81
N THR A 178 -0.32 -12.93 3.62
CA THR A 178 0.71 -13.58 2.79
C THR A 178 1.76 -12.60 2.29
N THR A 179 1.42 -11.31 2.19
CA THR A 179 2.38 -10.26 1.80
C THR A 179 3.48 -10.04 2.83
N ALA A 180 3.21 -10.28 4.12
CA ALA A 180 4.22 -10.19 5.17
C ALA A 180 5.19 -11.39 5.19
N GLN A 181 4.83 -12.48 4.53
CA GLN A 181 5.62 -13.72 4.44
C GLN A 181 6.46 -13.78 3.15
N LEU A 182 6.48 -12.69 2.38
CA LEU A 182 7.36 -12.61 1.20
C LEU A 182 8.82 -12.72 1.64
N GLY A 183 9.51 -13.74 1.15
CA GLY A 183 10.95 -13.86 1.37
C GLY A 183 11.72 -12.71 0.71
N ILE A 184 12.89 -12.37 1.23
CA ILE A 184 13.74 -11.28 0.75
C ILE A 184 14.03 -11.37 -0.76
N GLU A 185 14.06 -12.59 -1.32
CA GLU A 185 14.28 -12.86 -2.76
C GLU A 185 13.22 -12.22 -3.66
N LYS A 186 11.98 -12.09 -3.15
CA LYS A 186 10.86 -11.56 -3.93
C LYS A 186 10.71 -10.05 -3.85
N LEU A 187 11.45 -9.40 -2.95
CA LEU A 187 11.34 -7.95 -2.78
C LEU A 187 11.95 -7.16 -3.94
N GLY A 188 12.98 -7.71 -4.59
CA GLY A 188 13.62 -7.10 -5.76
C GLY A 188 14.98 -6.46 -5.49
N TYR A 189 15.62 -6.72 -4.35
CA TYR A 189 17.01 -6.32 -4.10
C TYR A 189 17.97 -6.90 -5.16
N SER A 190 19.03 -6.17 -5.48
CA SER A 190 20.18 -6.76 -6.16
C SER A 190 20.94 -7.69 -5.20
N ALA A 191 21.84 -8.51 -5.73
CA ALA A 191 22.61 -9.43 -4.90
C ALA A 191 23.43 -8.69 -3.82
N SER A 192 24.11 -7.59 -4.19
CA SER A 192 24.87 -6.77 -3.25
C SER A 192 23.96 -6.07 -2.22
N GLN A 193 22.85 -5.47 -2.66
CA GLN A 193 21.90 -4.82 -1.75
C GLN A 193 21.30 -5.80 -0.74
N LYS A 194 21.02 -7.02 -1.17
CA LYS A 194 20.55 -8.09 -0.28
C LYS A 194 21.61 -8.47 0.74
N GLU A 195 22.87 -8.62 0.31
CA GLU A 195 24.00 -8.93 1.20
C GLU A 195 24.16 -7.85 2.26
N ASP A 196 24.16 -6.56 1.88
CA ASP A 196 24.23 -5.42 2.77
C ASP A 196 23.10 -5.43 3.82
N TYR A 197 21.87 -5.70 3.37
CA TYR A 197 20.71 -5.77 4.27
C TYR A 197 20.80 -6.95 5.23
N MET A 198 21.18 -8.13 4.74
CA MET A 198 21.37 -9.32 5.59
C MET A 198 22.50 -9.13 6.59
N HIS A 199 23.60 -8.46 6.19
CA HIS A 199 24.68 -8.10 7.09
C HIS A 199 24.18 -7.16 8.20
N ALA A 200 23.38 -6.15 7.86
CA ALA A 200 22.80 -5.22 8.83
C ALA A 200 21.83 -5.92 9.80
N LEU A 201 21.00 -6.85 9.31
CA LEU A 201 20.11 -7.65 10.16
C LEU A 201 20.88 -8.58 11.11
N GLY A 202 22.09 -9.00 10.75
CA GLY A 202 22.94 -9.84 11.58
C GLY A 202 23.68 -9.09 12.71
N GLN A 203 23.58 -7.76 12.77
CA GLN A 203 24.23 -6.98 13.83
C GLN A 203 23.48 -7.15 15.16
N SER A 204 24.25 -7.15 16.27
CA SER A 204 23.67 -7.24 17.61
C SER A 204 23.04 -5.94 18.10
N GLN A 205 23.47 -4.81 17.54
CA GLN A 205 22.99 -3.47 17.89
C GLN A 205 23.13 -2.52 16.69
N GLY A 206 22.42 -1.41 16.74
CA GLY A 206 22.43 -0.37 15.72
C GLY A 206 21.04 -0.08 15.18
N MET A 207 20.96 0.82 14.22
CA MET A 207 19.68 1.26 13.66
C MET A 207 19.60 1.00 12.18
N ILE A 208 18.55 0.30 11.74
CA ILE A 208 18.18 0.06 10.35
C ILE A 208 16.99 0.98 10.03
N LEU A 209 17.12 1.82 9.01
CA LEU A 209 16.08 2.75 8.61
C LEU A 209 15.57 2.42 7.21
N VAL A 210 14.24 2.26 7.07
CA VAL A 210 13.59 2.10 5.77
C VAL A 210 12.78 3.36 5.48
N THR A 211 13.02 3.99 4.34
CA THR A 211 12.37 5.25 4.00
C THR A 211 11.68 5.22 2.63
N GLY A 212 10.77 6.14 2.43
CA GLY A 212 9.99 6.29 1.20
C GLY A 212 8.59 6.82 1.45
N PRO A 213 7.84 7.19 0.41
CA PRO A 213 6.45 7.65 0.53
C PRO A 213 5.52 6.53 0.99
N THR A 214 4.28 6.91 1.27
CA THR A 214 3.20 5.95 1.52
C THR A 214 3.01 5.04 0.30
N GLY A 215 2.86 3.73 0.55
CA GLY A 215 2.70 2.74 -0.52
C GLY A 215 3.99 2.31 -1.21
N SER A 216 5.17 2.72 -0.73
CA SER A 216 6.46 2.24 -1.26
C SER A 216 6.85 0.82 -0.80
N GLY A 217 6.05 0.18 0.07
CA GLY A 217 6.29 -1.18 0.54
C GLY A 217 7.16 -1.28 1.79
N LYS A 218 7.38 -0.20 2.54
CA LYS A 218 8.22 -0.18 3.77
C LYS A 218 7.83 -1.27 4.77
N THR A 219 6.52 -1.39 5.07
CA THR A 219 6.00 -2.38 6.02
C THR A 219 6.38 -3.80 5.61
N VAL A 220 6.28 -4.13 4.32
CA VAL A 220 6.66 -5.46 3.81
C VAL A 220 8.17 -5.70 4.00
N SER A 221 9.02 -4.72 3.72
CA SER A 221 10.48 -4.83 3.94
C SER A 221 10.82 -4.99 5.42
N LEU A 222 10.17 -4.24 6.32
CA LEU A 222 10.34 -4.37 7.77
C LEU A 222 9.91 -5.75 8.26
N TYR A 223 8.71 -6.20 7.87
CA TYR A 223 8.18 -7.49 8.31
C TYR A 223 8.99 -8.67 7.74
N THR A 224 9.52 -8.55 6.51
CA THR A 224 10.46 -9.53 5.97
C THR A 224 11.74 -9.58 6.83
N GLY A 225 12.29 -8.44 7.23
CA GLY A 225 13.44 -8.38 8.15
C GLY A 225 13.12 -8.99 9.52
N LEU A 226 11.96 -8.64 10.10
CA LEU A 226 11.51 -9.22 11.38
C LEU A 226 11.33 -10.74 11.29
N ASN A 227 10.74 -11.25 10.21
CA ASN A 227 10.55 -12.69 10.01
C ASN A 227 11.88 -13.44 9.91
N ILE A 228 12.91 -12.85 9.29
CA ILE A 228 14.27 -13.43 9.24
C ILE A 228 14.87 -13.50 10.65
N LEU A 229 14.63 -12.48 11.48
CA LEU A 229 15.18 -12.37 12.84
C LEU A 229 14.35 -13.14 13.87
N ASN A 230 13.12 -13.51 13.56
CA ASN A 230 12.16 -14.12 14.49
C ASN A 230 12.49 -15.59 14.78
N THR A 231 13.35 -15.79 15.74
CA THR A 231 13.76 -17.10 16.26
C THR A 231 13.33 -17.25 17.72
N PRO A 232 13.16 -18.46 18.25
CA PRO A 232 12.79 -18.67 19.66
C PRO A 232 13.78 -18.07 20.66
N THR A 233 14.97 -17.71 20.24
CA THR A 233 16.05 -17.16 21.08
C THR A 233 16.08 -15.63 21.08
N LYS A 234 15.17 -14.96 20.36
CA LYS A 234 15.13 -13.50 20.22
C LYS A 234 13.86 -12.91 20.78
N ASN A 235 13.98 -11.92 21.63
CA ASN A 235 12.86 -11.12 22.12
C ASN A 235 12.65 -9.91 21.19
N ILE A 236 11.58 -9.94 20.41
CA ILE A 236 11.22 -8.90 19.44
C ILE A 236 9.99 -8.15 19.92
N SER A 237 10.08 -6.83 20.01
CA SER A 237 8.97 -5.95 20.37
C SER A 237 8.75 -4.89 19.32
N THR A 238 7.48 -4.66 18.93
CA THR A 238 7.12 -3.64 17.93
C THR A 238 6.11 -2.65 18.48
N ALA A 239 6.23 -1.39 18.08
CA ALA A 239 5.25 -0.34 18.32
C ALA A 239 4.73 0.19 16.97
N GLU A 240 3.44 0.10 16.70
CA GLU A 240 2.85 0.35 15.39
C GLU A 240 1.54 1.16 15.49
N ASP A 241 1.24 1.98 14.48
CA ASP A 241 0.03 2.82 14.46
C ASP A 241 -0.77 2.63 13.15
N PRO A 242 -1.61 1.58 13.12
CA PRO A 242 -1.65 0.41 13.98
C PRO A 242 -0.86 -0.78 13.42
N VAL A 243 -0.85 -1.92 14.12
CA VAL A 243 -0.32 -3.20 13.61
C VAL A 243 -1.07 -3.57 12.33
N GLU A 244 -0.32 -3.79 11.23
CA GLU A 244 -0.91 -4.13 9.92
C GLU A 244 -1.26 -5.62 9.84
N ILE A 245 -0.33 -6.48 10.23
CA ILE A 245 -0.43 -7.94 10.12
C ILE A 245 0.13 -8.55 11.39
N ASN A 246 -0.56 -9.54 11.95
CA ASN A 246 -0.07 -10.27 13.12
C ASN A 246 1.11 -11.18 12.74
N LEU A 247 2.23 -11.02 13.46
CA LEU A 247 3.42 -11.84 13.32
C LEU A 247 3.54 -12.77 14.56
N PRO A 248 3.29 -14.08 14.41
CA PRO A 248 3.48 -15.02 15.51
C PRO A 248 4.93 -14.97 16.05
N GLY A 249 5.10 -14.91 17.37
CA GLY A 249 6.42 -14.83 18.01
C GLY A 249 6.96 -13.42 18.20
N VAL A 250 6.23 -12.37 17.78
CA VAL A 250 6.58 -10.97 17.94
C VAL A 250 5.61 -10.28 18.90
N ASN A 251 6.13 -9.52 19.85
CA ASN A 251 5.32 -8.73 20.80
C ASN A 251 4.92 -7.41 20.12
N GLN A 252 3.76 -7.39 19.47
CA GLN A 252 3.28 -6.23 18.70
C GLN A 252 2.36 -5.34 19.53
N VAL A 253 2.70 -4.07 19.67
CA VAL A 253 1.94 -3.07 20.44
C VAL A 253 1.27 -2.09 19.49
N ASN A 254 -0.06 -1.99 19.56
CA ASN A 254 -0.81 -0.92 18.91
C ASN A 254 -0.67 0.38 19.70
N ILE A 255 -0.28 1.46 19.04
CA ILE A 255 -0.29 2.80 19.62
C ILE A 255 -1.74 3.22 19.90
N HIS A 256 -1.96 3.83 21.07
CA HIS A 256 -3.27 4.33 21.49
C HIS A 256 -3.13 5.68 22.15
N ILE A 257 -3.02 6.73 21.35
CA ILE A 257 -2.72 8.11 21.82
C ILE A 257 -3.72 8.59 22.86
N LYS A 258 -5.02 8.28 22.68
CA LYS A 258 -6.08 8.67 23.64
C LYS A 258 -5.87 8.09 25.04
N ALA A 259 -5.24 6.93 25.15
CA ALA A 259 -4.90 6.28 26.42
C ALA A 259 -3.50 6.67 26.93
N GLY A 260 -2.77 7.53 26.24
CA GLY A 260 -1.40 7.92 26.56
C GLY A 260 -0.32 6.95 26.10
N LEU A 261 -0.67 5.88 25.37
CA LEU A 261 0.27 4.94 24.78
C LEU A 261 0.80 5.49 23.44
N THR A 262 1.85 6.30 23.54
CA THR A 262 2.57 6.89 22.40
C THR A 262 3.76 6.01 22.00
N PHE A 263 4.40 6.29 20.85
CA PHE A 263 5.64 5.61 20.45
C PHE A 263 6.74 5.75 21.52
N SER A 264 6.94 6.95 22.05
CA SER A 264 7.94 7.20 23.10
C SER A 264 7.61 6.44 24.39
N ALA A 265 6.33 6.36 24.79
CA ALA A 265 5.91 5.59 25.97
C ALA A 265 6.14 4.07 25.79
N ALA A 266 5.79 3.53 24.60
CA ALA A 266 6.04 2.13 24.28
C ALA A 266 7.53 1.80 24.30
N LEU A 267 8.38 2.61 23.65
CA LEU A 267 9.83 2.40 23.65
C LEU A 267 10.43 2.44 25.06
N LYS A 268 10.04 3.42 25.89
CA LYS A 268 10.49 3.48 27.29
C LYS A 268 10.10 2.22 28.07
N SER A 269 8.97 1.60 27.73
CA SER A 269 8.56 0.33 28.33
C SER A 269 9.41 -0.83 27.81
N PHE A 270 9.63 -0.93 26.50
CA PHE A 270 10.42 -2.00 25.89
C PHE A 270 11.82 -2.09 26.50
N LEU A 271 12.50 -0.97 26.71
CA LEU A 271 13.84 -0.94 27.32
C LEU A 271 13.91 -1.54 28.74
N ARG A 272 12.78 -1.87 29.37
CA ARG A 272 12.69 -2.58 30.67
C ARG A 272 12.17 -4.01 30.54
N GLN A 273 11.97 -4.49 29.31
CA GLN A 273 11.43 -5.82 29.01
C GLN A 273 12.42 -6.73 28.28
N ASP A 274 13.72 -6.41 28.40
CA ASP A 274 14.84 -7.18 27.86
C ASP A 274 14.67 -7.54 26.36
N PRO A 275 14.44 -6.55 25.46
CA PRO A 275 14.30 -6.82 24.04
C PRO A 275 15.66 -6.96 23.36
N ASP A 276 15.82 -7.90 22.44
CA ASP A 276 16.95 -7.93 21.52
C ASP A 276 16.72 -6.98 20.35
N ILE A 277 15.47 -6.95 19.86
CA ILE A 277 15.08 -6.22 18.64
C ILE A 277 13.86 -5.37 18.93
N ILE A 278 13.95 -4.12 18.55
CA ILE A 278 12.87 -3.14 18.69
C ILE A 278 12.48 -2.62 17.30
N MET A 279 11.22 -2.76 16.90
CA MET A 279 10.71 -2.12 15.69
C MET A 279 9.77 -0.98 16.06
N ILE A 280 9.98 0.17 15.42
CA ILE A 280 9.15 1.36 15.57
C ILE A 280 8.51 1.61 14.20
N GLY A 281 7.19 1.59 14.13
CA GLY A 281 6.48 1.76 12.86
C GLY A 281 6.97 2.99 12.10
N GLU A 282 7.13 4.11 12.78
CA GLU A 282 7.74 5.32 12.22
C GLU A 282 8.29 6.27 13.30
N ILE A 283 9.29 7.06 12.94
CA ILE A 283 9.83 8.14 13.76
C ILE A 283 9.33 9.48 13.23
N ARG A 284 8.55 10.19 14.06
CA ARG A 284 7.94 11.49 13.70
C ARG A 284 8.51 12.67 14.48
N ASP A 285 9.04 12.44 15.66
CA ASP A 285 9.44 13.48 16.62
C ASP A 285 10.78 13.19 17.29
N LEU A 286 11.36 14.24 17.88
CA LEU A 286 12.65 14.20 18.53
C LEU A 286 12.68 13.22 19.73
N GLU A 287 11.61 13.13 20.50
CA GLU A 287 11.58 12.27 21.69
C GLU A 287 11.71 10.80 21.28
N THR A 288 10.89 10.37 20.31
CA THR A 288 10.93 9.01 19.77
C THR A 288 12.29 8.71 19.12
N ALA A 289 12.82 9.64 18.31
CA ALA A 289 14.12 9.53 17.67
C ALA A 289 15.25 9.39 18.69
N GLY A 290 15.25 10.22 19.74
CA GLY A 290 16.27 10.21 20.78
C GLY A 290 16.31 8.90 21.58
N ILE A 291 15.14 8.33 21.91
CA ILE A 291 15.05 7.03 22.60
C ILE A 291 15.53 5.91 21.67
N ALA A 292 15.13 5.92 20.40
CA ALA A 292 15.52 4.93 19.40
C ALA A 292 17.05 4.91 19.19
N VAL A 293 17.66 6.09 19.06
CA VAL A 293 19.12 6.23 18.94
C VAL A 293 19.83 5.68 20.17
N LYS A 294 19.37 6.03 21.39
CA LYS A 294 19.94 5.50 22.64
C LYS A 294 19.83 3.98 22.72
N ALA A 295 18.67 3.42 22.35
CA ALA A 295 18.48 1.97 22.31
C ALA A 295 19.49 1.30 21.35
N ALA A 296 19.67 1.87 20.16
CA ALA A 296 20.60 1.38 19.15
C ALA A 296 22.08 1.45 19.61
N GLN A 297 22.42 2.38 20.52
CA GLN A 297 23.76 2.51 21.08
C GLN A 297 24.01 1.64 22.34
N THR A 298 22.93 1.07 22.90
CA THR A 298 23.00 0.34 24.19
C THR A 298 22.61 -1.14 24.05
N GLY A 299 22.95 -1.77 22.95
CA GLY A 299 22.86 -3.23 22.80
C GLY A 299 21.61 -3.74 22.07
N HIS A 300 20.79 -2.87 21.46
CA HIS A 300 19.55 -3.29 20.78
C HIS A 300 19.65 -3.05 19.27
N LEU A 301 19.12 -3.98 18.48
CA LEU A 301 18.88 -3.74 17.06
C LEU A 301 17.55 -3.01 16.89
N VAL A 302 17.61 -1.78 16.42
CA VAL A 302 16.42 -0.93 16.22
C VAL A 302 16.10 -0.85 14.73
N ILE A 303 14.85 -1.13 14.37
CA ILE A 303 14.36 -1.08 12.99
C ILE A 303 13.24 -0.05 12.93
N SER A 304 13.29 0.91 12.00
CA SER A 304 12.22 1.92 11.91
C SER A 304 12.03 2.47 10.51
N THR A 305 10.99 3.30 10.34
CA THR A 305 10.76 4.05 9.11
C THR A 305 10.79 5.55 9.31
N LEU A 306 11.11 6.23 8.21
CA LEU A 306 10.90 7.66 8.04
C LEU A 306 10.21 7.92 6.69
N HIS A 307 9.73 9.16 6.52
CA HIS A 307 9.14 9.64 5.27
C HIS A 307 10.08 10.64 4.60
N THR A 308 11.11 10.13 3.91
CA THR A 308 12.03 10.91 3.07
C THR A 308 12.11 10.29 1.69
N ASN A 309 12.62 11.03 0.71
CA ASN A 309 12.64 10.58 -0.69
C ASN A 309 13.88 9.77 -1.06
N SER A 310 14.97 9.92 -0.31
CA SER A 310 16.25 9.24 -0.55
C SER A 310 16.93 8.86 0.77
N ALA A 311 17.94 8.02 0.72
CA ALA A 311 18.72 7.64 1.89
C ALA A 311 19.54 8.83 2.47
N PRO A 312 20.21 9.67 1.66
CA PRO A 312 20.87 10.88 2.15
C PRO A 312 19.93 11.87 2.86
N GLU A 313 18.71 12.10 2.31
CA GLU A 313 17.73 12.97 2.96
C GLU A 313 17.30 12.48 4.34
N THR A 314 17.40 11.18 4.61
CA THR A 314 17.05 10.61 5.91
C THR A 314 17.99 11.10 7.01
N ILE A 315 19.29 11.23 6.73
CA ILE A 315 20.28 11.82 7.64
C ILE A 315 19.91 13.27 7.94
N SER A 316 19.69 14.07 6.89
CA SER A 316 19.29 15.48 7.04
C SER A 316 17.98 15.61 7.84
N ARG A 317 17.04 14.70 7.65
CA ARG A 317 15.77 14.67 8.41
C ARG A 317 15.98 14.44 9.90
N LEU A 318 16.86 13.51 10.26
CA LEU A 318 17.21 13.24 11.68
C LEU A 318 17.91 14.45 12.30
N ILE A 319 18.83 15.07 11.60
CA ILE A 319 19.51 16.32 12.05
C ILE A 319 18.48 17.42 12.26
N ASN A 320 17.56 17.63 11.30
CA ASN A 320 16.50 18.64 11.40
C ASN A 320 15.50 18.36 12.51
N MET A 321 15.34 17.10 12.95
CA MET A 321 14.57 16.74 14.13
C MET A 321 15.30 17.10 15.44
N GLY A 322 16.59 17.43 15.40
CA GLY A 322 17.42 17.77 16.57
C GLY A 322 18.30 16.64 17.07
N ILE A 323 18.51 15.58 16.29
CA ILE A 323 19.47 14.53 16.62
C ILE A 323 20.86 14.97 16.19
N GLU A 324 21.79 14.96 17.12
CA GLU A 324 23.19 15.32 16.85
C GLU A 324 23.85 14.36 15.86
N SER A 325 24.61 14.89 14.91
CA SER A 325 25.23 14.13 13.83
C SER A 325 26.13 12.98 14.28
N TYR A 326 26.88 13.17 15.40
CA TYR A 326 27.70 12.10 15.97
C TYR A 326 26.87 10.95 16.53
N ASN A 327 25.66 11.22 17.03
CA ASN A 327 24.73 10.19 17.48
C ASN A 327 24.16 9.39 16.31
N ILE A 328 23.85 10.07 15.20
CA ILE A 328 23.38 9.41 13.96
C ILE A 328 24.50 8.51 13.43
N ALA A 329 25.70 9.05 13.27
CA ALA A 329 26.87 8.31 12.77
C ALA A 329 27.25 7.10 13.66
N GLY A 330 27.00 7.21 14.97
CA GLY A 330 27.30 6.13 15.93
C GLY A 330 26.19 5.08 16.11
N SER A 331 24.98 5.33 15.61
CA SER A 331 23.84 4.42 15.79
C SER A 331 23.33 3.82 14.48
N VAL A 332 23.25 4.60 13.41
CA VAL A 332 22.71 4.13 12.12
C VAL A 332 23.74 3.26 11.41
N ILE A 333 23.34 2.08 10.96
CA ILE A 333 24.18 1.12 10.22
C ILE A 333 23.82 1.06 8.75
N ILE A 334 22.54 1.22 8.41
CA ILE A 334 22.07 1.19 7.04
C ILE A 334 20.79 2.02 6.88
N ILE A 335 20.65 2.66 5.73
CA ILE A 335 19.42 3.34 5.32
C ILE A 335 18.99 2.79 3.96
N ILE A 336 17.72 2.38 3.87
CA ILE A 336 17.14 1.79 2.67
C ILE A 336 16.01 2.70 2.18
N ALA A 337 16.26 3.49 1.14
CA ALA A 337 15.17 4.21 0.48
C ALA A 337 14.51 3.29 -0.55
N GLN A 338 13.18 3.35 -0.61
CA GLN A 338 12.38 2.37 -1.34
C GLN A 338 11.27 3.02 -2.17
N ARG A 339 11.06 2.48 -3.38
CA ARG A 339 9.92 2.72 -4.27
C ARG A 339 9.40 1.39 -4.81
N LEU A 340 8.16 1.39 -5.33
CA LEU A 340 7.60 0.25 -6.04
C LEU A 340 7.32 0.63 -7.50
N ALA A 341 7.92 -0.12 -8.42
CA ALA A 341 7.63 -0.07 -9.85
C ALA A 341 6.72 -1.25 -10.25
N ARG A 342 5.88 -1.07 -11.26
CA ARG A 342 5.10 -2.16 -11.83
C ARG A 342 6.02 -3.08 -12.64
N ARG A 343 5.80 -4.37 -12.53
CA ARG A 343 6.51 -5.37 -13.36
C ARG A 343 5.83 -5.49 -14.71
N LEU A 344 6.62 -5.53 -15.77
CA LEU A 344 6.14 -5.90 -17.10
C LEU A 344 5.55 -7.31 -17.07
N CYS A 345 4.46 -7.50 -17.79
CA CYS A 345 3.85 -8.81 -17.96
C CYS A 345 4.70 -9.66 -18.91
N ASP A 346 5.23 -10.78 -18.43
CA ASP A 346 6.09 -11.65 -19.21
C ASP A 346 5.40 -12.26 -20.44
N ASN A 347 4.04 -12.36 -20.44
CA ASN A 347 3.27 -12.89 -21.56
C ASN A 347 3.10 -11.90 -22.73
N CYS A 348 3.22 -10.58 -22.50
CA CYS A 348 2.85 -9.61 -23.52
C CYS A 348 3.81 -8.41 -23.64
N LYS A 349 4.90 -8.37 -22.88
CA LYS A 349 5.92 -7.32 -23.07
C LYS A 349 6.53 -7.41 -24.47
N GLN A 350 6.78 -6.27 -25.08
CA GLN A 350 7.33 -6.14 -26.41
C GLN A 350 8.69 -5.46 -26.39
N VAL A 351 9.60 -5.95 -27.20
CA VAL A 351 10.90 -5.29 -27.42
C VAL A 351 10.69 -3.96 -28.10
N ILE A 352 11.38 -2.95 -27.62
CA ILE A 352 11.42 -1.60 -28.22
C ILE A 352 12.87 -1.18 -28.45
N GLU A 353 13.10 -0.45 -29.53
CA GLU A 353 14.37 0.23 -29.80
C GLU A 353 14.27 1.66 -29.25
N ILE A 354 15.30 2.08 -28.53
CA ILE A 354 15.37 3.42 -27.92
C ILE A 354 16.66 4.09 -28.41
N PRO A 355 16.56 5.29 -28.99
CA PRO A 355 17.73 6.04 -29.41
C PRO A 355 18.64 6.41 -28.23
N ASP A 356 19.96 6.36 -28.42
CA ASP A 356 20.95 6.66 -27.40
C ASP A 356 20.76 8.06 -26.80
N GLU A 357 20.34 9.04 -27.59
CA GLU A 357 20.01 10.39 -27.10
C GLU A 357 18.90 10.39 -26.04
N SER A 358 17.93 9.49 -26.15
CA SER A 358 16.85 9.33 -25.18
C SER A 358 17.36 8.67 -23.89
N LEU A 359 18.28 7.71 -24.00
CA LEU A 359 18.92 7.08 -22.85
C LEU A 359 19.77 8.09 -22.05
N VAL A 360 20.50 8.97 -22.74
CA VAL A 360 21.25 10.09 -22.11
C VAL A 360 20.30 10.99 -21.31
N LYS A 361 19.16 11.39 -21.90
CA LYS A 361 18.13 12.20 -21.20
C LYS A 361 17.55 11.50 -19.99
N LEU A 362 17.48 10.17 -20.03
CA LEU A 362 17.03 9.34 -18.92
C LEU A 362 18.13 9.09 -17.87
N LYS A 363 19.33 9.70 -18.03
CA LYS A 363 20.48 9.60 -17.11
C LYS A 363 21.10 8.20 -17.03
N PHE A 364 21.10 7.46 -18.14
CA PHE A 364 21.94 6.27 -18.28
C PHE A 364 23.42 6.67 -18.30
N THR A 365 24.28 5.83 -17.71
CA THR A 365 25.73 6.04 -17.80
C THR A 365 26.25 5.69 -19.18
N PRO A 366 27.40 6.22 -19.63
CA PRO A 366 28.02 5.85 -20.91
C PRO A 366 28.21 4.33 -21.06
N GLU A 367 28.59 3.65 -19.99
CA GLU A 367 28.81 2.19 -19.97
C GLU A 367 27.48 1.44 -20.18
N GLN A 368 26.38 1.91 -19.57
CA GLN A 368 25.05 1.34 -19.76
C GLN A 368 24.55 1.53 -21.19
N ILE A 369 24.83 2.67 -21.83
CA ILE A 369 24.47 2.91 -23.24
C ILE A 369 25.28 2.02 -24.16
N ALA A 370 26.59 1.91 -23.94
CA ALA A 370 27.49 1.06 -24.75
C ALA A 370 27.11 -0.43 -24.64
N GLY A 371 26.47 -0.87 -23.56
CA GLY A 371 26.08 -2.25 -23.31
C GLY A 371 24.99 -2.82 -24.23
N LYS A 372 24.34 -2.00 -25.07
CA LYS A 372 23.28 -2.39 -26.03
C LYS A 372 22.21 -3.30 -25.43
N HIS A 373 21.54 -2.82 -24.40
CA HIS A 373 20.51 -3.56 -23.68
C HIS A 373 19.19 -3.64 -24.46
N THR A 374 18.44 -4.71 -24.23
CA THR A 374 17.09 -4.88 -24.79
C THR A 374 16.07 -4.28 -23.84
N PHE A 375 15.33 -3.27 -24.28
CA PHE A 375 14.26 -2.65 -23.53
C PHE A 375 12.90 -3.19 -23.94
N TYR A 376 11.95 -3.11 -22.99
CA TYR A 376 10.60 -3.61 -23.21
C TYR A 376 9.55 -2.56 -22.86
N SER A 377 8.45 -2.58 -23.63
CA SER A 377 7.24 -1.80 -23.36
C SER A 377 6.06 -2.70 -23.00
N PRO A 378 5.07 -2.17 -22.24
CA PRO A 378 3.82 -2.89 -21.97
C PRO A 378 2.94 -2.93 -23.22
N LYS A 379 2.31 -4.08 -23.53
CA LYS A 379 1.30 -4.20 -24.59
C LYS A 379 -0.11 -4.32 -24.04
N GLY A 380 -0.30 -5.14 -23.03
CA GLY A 380 -1.58 -5.55 -22.49
C GLY A 380 -2.08 -6.90 -23.04
N CYS A 381 -2.65 -7.72 -22.14
CA CYS A 381 -3.31 -8.98 -22.47
C CYS A 381 -4.33 -9.35 -21.37
N SER A 382 -5.11 -10.40 -21.59
CA SER A 382 -6.14 -10.87 -20.64
C SER A 382 -5.59 -11.34 -19.27
N LYS A 383 -4.27 -11.51 -19.13
CA LYS A 383 -3.61 -11.99 -17.89
C LYS A 383 -2.96 -10.87 -17.07
N CYS A 384 -3.08 -9.61 -17.49
CA CYS A 384 -2.40 -8.48 -16.87
C CYS A 384 -3.26 -7.21 -16.96
N ASN A 385 -2.86 -6.19 -16.21
CA ASN A 385 -3.48 -4.87 -16.27
C ASN A 385 -2.59 -3.93 -17.10
N GLY A 386 -3.05 -3.53 -18.30
CA GLY A 386 -2.35 -2.58 -19.18
C GLY A 386 -0.91 -2.96 -19.51
N GLY A 387 -0.57 -4.27 -19.54
CA GLY A 387 0.78 -4.75 -19.80
C GLY A 387 1.66 -4.93 -18.57
N TYR A 388 1.11 -4.71 -17.36
CA TYR A 388 1.82 -4.90 -16.10
C TYR A 388 1.14 -5.94 -15.22
N LYS A 389 1.93 -6.67 -14.43
CA LYS A 389 1.44 -7.65 -13.46
C LYS A 389 2.36 -7.73 -12.24
N GLY A 390 1.87 -7.27 -11.10
CA GLY A 390 2.62 -7.22 -9.86
C GLY A 390 3.63 -6.06 -9.82
N ARG A 391 4.37 -5.98 -8.72
CA ARG A 391 5.32 -4.89 -8.43
C ARG A 391 6.68 -5.44 -8.09
N VAL A 392 7.71 -4.61 -8.23
CA VAL A 392 9.09 -4.88 -7.82
C VAL A 392 9.60 -3.70 -7.02
N GLY A 393 10.36 -3.97 -5.96
CA GLY A 393 11.04 -2.95 -5.18
C GLY A 393 12.20 -2.33 -5.97
N ILE A 394 12.32 -1.02 -5.86
CA ILE A 394 13.47 -0.24 -6.30
C ILE A 394 14.12 0.31 -5.03
N PHE A 395 15.37 0.00 -4.82
CA PHE A 395 16.06 0.28 -3.57
C PHE A 395 17.31 1.13 -3.79
N GLU A 396 17.52 2.08 -2.90
CA GLU A 396 18.78 2.74 -2.63
C GLU A 396 19.23 2.29 -1.25
N VAL A 397 20.25 1.45 -1.19
CA VAL A 397 20.76 0.85 0.04
C VAL A 397 22.08 1.53 0.39
N MET A 398 22.04 2.38 1.41
CA MET A 398 23.19 3.17 1.87
C MET A 398 23.69 2.62 3.20
N THR A 399 24.79 1.89 3.16
CA THR A 399 25.54 1.45 4.34
C THR A 399 26.32 2.63 4.93
N ILE A 400 26.43 2.68 6.25
CA ILE A 400 27.18 3.75 6.93
C ILE A 400 28.62 3.27 7.17
N SER A 401 29.45 3.44 6.16
CA SER A 401 30.90 3.18 6.20
C SER A 401 31.63 4.15 7.13
N ASP A 402 32.89 3.89 7.45
CA ASP A 402 33.71 4.81 8.26
C ASP A 402 33.93 6.17 7.57
N ASP A 403 34.01 6.19 6.24
CA ASP A 403 34.11 7.43 5.49
C ASP A 403 32.79 8.18 5.45
N MET A 404 31.67 7.47 5.29
CA MET A 404 30.34 8.06 5.42
C MET A 404 30.11 8.64 6.83
N ARG A 405 30.54 7.94 7.90
CA ARG A 405 30.49 8.47 9.27
C ARG A 405 31.21 9.79 9.43
N LYS A 406 32.42 9.93 8.87
CA LYS A 406 33.18 11.19 8.91
C LYS A 406 32.41 12.34 8.24
N VAL A 407 31.77 12.06 7.06
CA VAL A 407 30.95 13.03 6.35
C VAL A 407 29.74 13.45 7.20
N ILE A 408 29.03 12.50 7.82
CA ILE A 408 27.88 12.78 8.68
C ILE A 408 28.28 13.61 9.90
N ILE A 409 29.35 13.25 10.61
CA ILE A 409 29.84 13.95 11.82
C ILE A 409 30.17 15.40 11.52
N ASN A 410 30.67 15.68 10.31
CA ASN A 410 30.96 17.05 9.83
C ASN A 410 29.72 17.84 9.44
N ASN A 411 28.52 17.37 9.78
CA ASN A 411 27.23 18.02 9.45
C ASN A 411 27.02 18.25 7.96
N ALA A 412 27.48 17.31 7.11
CA ALA A 412 27.31 17.39 5.67
C ALA A 412 25.82 17.41 5.30
N ASN A 413 25.51 18.18 4.25
CA ASN A 413 24.16 18.22 3.70
C ASN A 413 23.86 16.96 2.84
N ALA A 414 22.58 16.80 2.43
CA ALA A 414 22.16 15.62 1.65
C ALA A 414 22.93 15.46 0.32
N ILE A 415 23.39 16.55 -0.31
CA ILE A 415 24.14 16.51 -1.58
C ILE A 415 25.54 15.95 -1.33
N GLU A 416 26.21 16.36 -0.29
CA GLU A 416 27.54 15.89 0.10
C GLU A 416 27.50 14.40 0.49
N ILE A 417 26.46 13.99 1.26
CA ILE A 417 26.20 12.59 1.61
C ILE A 417 25.96 11.76 0.35
N ALA A 418 25.12 12.24 -0.58
CA ALA A 418 24.89 11.58 -1.87
C ALA A 418 26.15 11.47 -2.71
N GLY A 419 27.02 12.50 -2.70
CA GLY A 419 28.32 12.47 -3.36
C GLY A 419 29.26 11.42 -2.76
N GLN A 420 29.25 11.22 -1.44
CA GLN A 420 30.01 10.16 -0.79
C GLN A 420 29.43 8.77 -1.10
N ALA A 421 28.11 8.61 -1.08
CA ALA A 421 27.45 7.37 -1.46
C ALA A 421 27.79 6.95 -2.90
N GLN A 422 27.83 7.92 -3.83
CA GLN A 422 28.23 7.67 -5.22
C GLN A 422 29.69 7.22 -5.32
N LYS A 423 30.62 7.83 -4.54
CA LYS A 423 32.04 7.40 -4.51
C LYS A 423 32.20 5.97 -3.98
N GLU A 424 31.32 5.56 -3.08
CA GLU A 424 31.28 4.18 -2.52
C GLU A 424 30.54 3.18 -3.45
N GLY A 425 30.10 3.61 -4.63
CA GLY A 425 29.44 2.76 -5.62
C GLY A 425 27.96 2.47 -5.29
N ILE A 426 27.37 3.21 -4.35
CA ILE A 426 25.96 3.02 -3.96
C ILE A 426 25.06 3.61 -5.04
N ASN A 427 24.23 2.76 -5.64
CA ASN A 427 23.22 3.17 -6.61
C ASN A 427 22.08 3.94 -5.92
N ASN A 428 21.79 5.14 -6.38
CA ASN A 428 20.59 5.85 -5.98
C ASN A 428 19.32 5.17 -6.58
N LEU A 429 18.13 5.62 -6.15
CA LEU A 429 16.86 5.07 -6.65
C LEU A 429 16.75 5.08 -8.17
N ARG A 430 17.22 6.15 -8.84
CA ARG A 430 17.18 6.26 -10.30
C ARG A 430 18.04 5.21 -10.98
N GLN A 431 19.28 5.03 -10.53
CA GLN A 431 20.20 4.03 -11.07
C GLN A 431 19.69 2.61 -10.84
N SER A 432 19.15 2.34 -9.64
CA SER A 432 18.53 1.04 -9.33
C SER A 432 17.31 0.76 -10.22
N ALA A 433 16.47 1.75 -10.51
CA ALA A 433 15.34 1.60 -11.41
C ALA A 433 15.78 1.37 -12.86
N ILE A 434 16.81 2.07 -13.33
CA ILE A 434 17.43 1.85 -14.65
C ILE A 434 17.93 0.42 -14.76
N ASN A 435 18.62 -0.11 -13.75
CA ASN A 435 19.08 -1.49 -13.75
C ASN A 435 17.91 -2.49 -13.89
N LYS A 436 16.77 -2.24 -13.22
CA LYS A 436 15.56 -3.06 -13.38
C LYS A 436 14.94 -2.97 -14.78
N ALA A 437 15.08 -1.84 -15.47
CA ALA A 437 14.66 -1.73 -16.87
C ALA A 437 15.63 -2.48 -17.81
N ILE A 438 16.94 -2.42 -17.57
CA ILE A 438 17.95 -3.20 -18.29
C ILE A 438 17.71 -4.71 -18.14
N GLU A 439 17.34 -5.16 -16.91
CA GLU A 439 16.95 -6.56 -16.64
C GLU A 439 15.62 -6.96 -17.33
N GLY A 440 14.90 -6.03 -17.97
CA GLY A 440 13.59 -6.27 -18.60
C GLY A 440 12.46 -6.57 -17.62
N VAL A 441 12.62 -6.17 -16.35
CA VAL A 441 11.64 -6.35 -15.27
C VAL A 441 10.58 -5.26 -15.30
N THR A 442 10.96 -4.02 -15.63
CA THR A 442 10.06 -2.86 -15.69
C THR A 442 10.30 -2.05 -16.97
N SER A 443 9.44 -1.08 -17.25
CA SER A 443 9.58 -0.19 -18.41
C SER A 443 10.30 1.11 -18.05
N LEU A 444 10.82 1.84 -19.06
CA LEU A 444 11.41 3.17 -18.86
C LEU A 444 10.38 4.22 -18.42
N GLU A 445 9.11 4.04 -18.75
CA GLU A 445 8.01 4.87 -18.24
C GLU A 445 7.90 4.74 -16.73
N GLU A 446 7.94 3.51 -16.22
CA GLU A 446 7.92 3.25 -14.78
C GLU A 446 9.15 3.78 -14.07
N VAL A 447 10.36 3.64 -14.66
CA VAL A 447 11.58 4.27 -14.13
C VAL A 447 11.34 5.77 -13.92
N THR A 448 10.79 6.45 -14.92
CA THR A 448 10.51 7.89 -14.83
C THR A 448 9.44 8.18 -13.77
N ARG A 449 8.34 7.44 -13.77
CA ARG A 449 7.22 7.63 -12.83
C ARG A 449 7.63 7.51 -11.36
N VAL A 450 8.52 6.57 -11.03
CA VAL A 450 8.86 6.27 -9.62
C VAL A 450 10.09 6.99 -9.09
N THR A 451 10.88 7.64 -9.97
CA THR A 451 12.14 8.29 -9.61
C THR A 451 12.21 9.78 -9.99
N GLN A 452 11.05 10.37 -10.34
CA GLN A 452 10.92 11.83 -10.49
C GLN A 452 10.96 12.55 -9.16
#